data_cf1b40094305263c8eee90fec7c28183
#
_entry.id   cf1b40094305263c8eee90fec7c28183
#
_cell.length_a   1.000
_cell.length_b   1.000
_cell.length_c   1.000
_cell.angle_alpha   90.00
_cell.angle_beta   90.00
_cell.angle_gamma   90.00
#
_symmetry.space_group_name_H-M   'P 1'
#
loop_
_entity.id
_entity.type
_entity.pdbx_description
1 polymer ?
#
loop_
_entity_poly.entity_id
_entity_poly.type
_entity_poly.pdbx_seq_one_letter_code
_entity_poly.pdbx_strand_id
1 'polypeptide(L)'
;MGGKVKQETKPARINSLDALGPYIGQQDNAKNFVYISDIPQLCKDEPCMLGVDEAGRGPVLGPMVYGIAFCPLSKKDILKSLGFADSKQLTEEKRDQIFDEMNKKDYATEALGWAVEAISPNTISMSMLRRTKCSLNEVSMNSAIGLIHAAIEAGVNIAEVYVDTVGPPEKYQAKLKDIFPKFKITVAKKADSTYPIVSAASIAAKVTRDHALKVWQFRERPNEEENSFGSGYPGDPTTKKFLGEVDLVFGFPRLVRFSWSTAGNALDKKAYDMEFDDADDGKDAKSKATYGSEKLSKYFSASNNESRKRNEYFRERCLEHVVEF
;
A
#
# COMPACT_ATOMS: atom_id res chain seq x y z
N MET A 1 44.63 -6.70 7.56
CA MET A 1 43.23 -6.18 7.64
C MET A 1 42.53 -6.52 6.34
N GLY A 2 41.80 -7.63 6.32
CA GLY A 2 41.09 -8.10 5.13
C GLY A 2 39.68 -7.52 5.12
N GLY A 3 39.43 -6.53 4.24
CA GLY A 3 38.11 -6.04 3.98
C GLY A 3 37.24 -7.12 3.33
N LYS A 4 36.22 -7.61 4.04
CA LYS A 4 35.17 -8.44 3.43
C LYS A 4 34.43 -7.59 2.42
N VAL A 5 34.68 -7.85 1.13
CA VAL A 5 33.83 -7.37 0.03
C VAL A 5 32.42 -7.93 0.31
N LYS A 6 31.46 -7.05 0.60
CA LYS A 6 30.04 -7.44 0.61
C LYS A 6 29.72 -7.89 -0.81
N GLN A 7 29.51 -9.20 -1.00
CA GLN A 7 28.87 -9.70 -2.22
C GLN A 7 27.49 -9.04 -2.30
N GLU A 8 27.28 -8.21 -3.30
CA GLU A 8 25.95 -7.78 -3.72
C GLU A 8 25.19 -9.05 -4.16
N THR A 9 24.37 -9.58 -3.27
CA THR A 9 23.43 -10.64 -3.63
C THR A 9 22.45 -10.02 -4.63
N LYS A 10 22.43 -10.55 -5.87
CA LYS A 10 21.39 -10.20 -6.84
C LYS A 10 20.03 -10.31 -6.13
N PRO A 11 19.14 -9.31 -6.32
CA PRO A 11 17.82 -9.37 -5.69
C PRO A 11 17.14 -10.69 -6.06
N ALA A 12 16.48 -11.32 -5.09
CA ALA A 12 15.79 -12.57 -5.28
C ALA A 12 14.75 -12.40 -6.39
N ARG A 13 14.72 -13.33 -7.34
CA ARG A 13 13.87 -13.27 -8.53
C ARG A 13 12.54 -13.96 -8.23
N ILE A 14 11.43 -13.30 -8.50
CA ILE A 14 10.10 -13.92 -8.45
C ILE A 14 9.82 -14.53 -9.82
N ASN A 15 9.98 -15.85 -9.92
CA ASN A 15 9.73 -16.65 -11.12
C ASN A 15 8.60 -17.67 -10.95
N SER A 16 7.97 -17.68 -9.79
CA SER A 16 6.84 -18.53 -9.43
C SER A 16 6.11 -17.96 -8.23
N LEU A 17 4.93 -18.46 -7.97
CA LEU A 17 4.14 -18.12 -6.78
C LEU A 17 4.89 -18.44 -5.48
N ASP A 18 5.59 -19.58 -5.43
CA ASP A 18 6.34 -20.02 -4.26
C ASP A 18 7.50 -19.06 -3.89
N ALA A 19 8.03 -18.34 -4.86
CA ALA A 19 9.10 -17.35 -4.62
C ALA A 19 8.55 -16.02 -4.08
N LEU A 20 7.26 -15.73 -4.28
CA LEU A 20 6.65 -14.44 -3.94
C LEU A 20 6.60 -14.21 -2.42
N GLY A 21 6.07 -15.18 -1.66
CA GLY A 21 5.96 -15.08 -0.20
C GLY A 21 7.31 -14.84 0.49
N PRO A 22 8.33 -15.67 0.23
CA PRO A 22 9.69 -15.46 0.76
C PRO A 22 10.31 -14.12 0.37
N TYR A 23 10.07 -13.64 -0.87
CA TYR A 23 10.53 -12.33 -1.29
C TYR A 23 9.89 -11.20 -0.47
N ILE A 24 8.56 -11.23 -0.32
CA ILE A 24 7.83 -10.22 0.45
C ILE A 24 8.22 -10.28 1.94
N GLY A 25 8.37 -11.46 2.54
CA GLY A 25 8.74 -11.64 3.94
C GLY A 25 10.12 -11.08 4.31
N GLN A 26 11.00 -10.89 3.32
CA GLN A 26 12.30 -10.23 3.51
C GLN A 26 12.21 -8.69 3.47
N GLN A 27 11.08 -8.12 3.01
CA GLN A 27 10.92 -6.69 2.93
C GLN A 27 10.54 -6.09 4.30
N ASP A 28 10.89 -4.83 4.50
CA ASP A 28 10.43 -4.07 5.66
C ASP A 28 8.98 -3.63 5.46
N ASN A 29 8.03 -4.28 6.10
CA ASN A 29 6.61 -4.00 5.97
C ASN A 29 6.18 -2.58 6.45
N ALA A 30 7.07 -1.84 7.13
CA ALA A 30 6.88 -0.43 7.47
C ALA A 30 7.18 0.52 6.30
N LYS A 31 7.80 0.03 5.23
CA LYS A 31 8.23 0.80 4.06
C LYS A 31 7.56 0.29 2.79
N ASN A 32 7.52 1.14 1.78
CA ASN A 32 7.16 0.69 0.44
C ASN A 32 8.27 -0.17 -0.14
N PHE A 33 7.89 -1.11 -0.98
CA PHE A 33 8.84 -1.79 -1.86
C PHE A 33 8.32 -1.83 -3.29
N VAL A 34 9.24 -1.83 -4.24
CA VAL A 34 8.95 -2.00 -5.67
C VAL A 34 9.65 -3.26 -6.14
N TYR A 35 8.93 -4.06 -6.90
CA TYR A 35 9.49 -5.18 -7.64
C TYR A 35 9.16 -5.04 -9.11
N ILE A 36 10.13 -5.30 -9.97
CA ILE A 36 9.95 -5.39 -11.42
C ILE A 36 10.49 -6.75 -11.87
N SER A 37 9.71 -7.47 -12.69
CA SER A 37 10.14 -8.71 -13.32
C SER A 37 11.26 -8.45 -14.33
N ASP A 38 11.89 -9.51 -14.81
CA ASP A 38 12.78 -9.34 -15.95
C ASP A 38 12.02 -8.77 -17.15
N ILE A 39 12.70 -7.92 -17.89
CA ILE A 39 12.11 -7.30 -19.06
C ILE A 39 12.41 -8.20 -20.27
N PRO A 40 11.39 -8.81 -20.89
CA PRO A 40 11.58 -9.55 -22.14
C PRO A 40 12.26 -8.69 -23.19
N GLN A 41 13.20 -9.27 -23.94
CA GLN A 41 13.93 -8.50 -24.96
C GLN A 41 12.98 -7.88 -26.00
N LEU A 42 11.92 -8.62 -26.35
CA LEU A 42 10.90 -8.14 -27.28
C LEU A 42 10.17 -6.88 -26.76
N CYS A 43 10.03 -6.74 -25.44
CA CYS A 43 9.43 -5.53 -24.84
C CYS A 43 10.35 -4.28 -24.94
N LYS A 44 11.64 -4.47 -25.19
CA LYS A 44 12.58 -3.38 -25.45
C LYS A 44 12.60 -2.98 -26.93
N ASP A 45 12.46 -3.98 -27.78
CA ASP A 45 12.64 -3.82 -29.23
C ASP A 45 11.35 -3.37 -29.93
N GLU A 46 10.19 -3.80 -29.45
CA GLU A 46 8.90 -3.52 -30.06
C GLU A 46 8.02 -2.59 -29.18
N PRO A 47 7.11 -1.82 -29.81
CA PRO A 47 6.16 -0.99 -29.07
C PRO A 47 5.23 -1.86 -28.23
N CYS A 48 5.09 -1.49 -26.95
CA CYS A 48 4.33 -2.21 -25.94
C CYS A 48 3.06 -1.49 -25.51
N MET A 49 2.04 -2.28 -25.14
CA MET A 49 0.95 -1.84 -24.29
C MET A 49 1.33 -2.08 -22.83
N LEU A 50 0.90 -1.17 -21.95
CA LEU A 50 1.06 -1.25 -20.50
C LEU A 50 -0.30 -1.07 -19.82
N GLY A 51 -0.66 -1.97 -18.92
CA GLY A 51 -1.84 -1.90 -18.07
C GLY A 51 -1.48 -1.50 -16.65
N VAL A 52 -2.37 -0.76 -15.98
CA VAL A 52 -2.23 -0.34 -14.57
C VAL A 52 -3.51 -0.64 -13.82
N ASP A 53 -3.40 -1.26 -12.64
CA ASP A 53 -4.51 -1.48 -11.71
C ASP A 53 -4.01 -1.53 -10.26
N GLU A 54 -4.93 -1.53 -9.29
CA GLU A 54 -4.60 -1.61 -7.87
C GLU A 54 -5.36 -2.72 -7.13
N ALA A 55 -4.80 -3.12 -5.99
CA ALA A 55 -5.44 -3.97 -5.00
C ALA A 55 -5.36 -3.36 -3.61
N GLY A 56 -6.42 -3.57 -2.81
CA GLY A 56 -6.38 -3.17 -1.42
C GLY A 56 -6.54 -1.68 -1.14
N ARG A 57 -7.24 -0.92 -2.00
CA ARG A 57 -7.50 0.49 -1.77
C ARG A 57 -8.46 0.74 -0.60
N GLY A 58 -9.54 -0.04 -0.48
CA GLY A 58 -10.60 0.15 0.53
C GLY A 58 -10.36 -0.42 1.93
N PRO A 59 -9.56 -1.48 2.12
CA PRO A 59 -9.31 -2.06 3.43
C PRO A 59 -8.70 -1.08 4.43
N VAL A 60 -9.01 -1.27 5.73
CA VAL A 60 -8.39 -0.56 6.85
C VAL A 60 -7.07 -1.21 7.27
N LEU A 61 -6.84 -2.47 6.87
CA LEU A 61 -5.62 -3.22 7.18
C LEU A 61 -4.80 -3.53 5.93
N GLY A 62 -3.49 -3.59 6.12
CA GLY A 62 -2.53 -4.07 5.15
C GLY A 62 -2.17 -3.07 4.05
N PRO A 63 -1.24 -3.46 3.16
CA PRO A 63 -0.75 -2.59 2.10
C PRO A 63 -1.80 -2.32 1.02
N MET A 64 -1.63 -1.22 0.31
CA MET A 64 -2.23 -1.00 -1.00
C MET A 64 -1.19 -1.33 -2.05
N VAL A 65 -1.53 -2.16 -3.01
CA VAL A 65 -0.58 -2.60 -4.05
C VAL A 65 -1.03 -2.07 -5.39
N TYR A 66 -0.18 -1.31 -6.04
CA TYR A 66 -0.30 -0.97 -7.45
C TYR A 66 0.46 -1.98 -8.29
N GLY A 67 -0.13 -2.37 -9.40
CA GLY A 67 0.47 -3.29 -10.36
C GLY A 67 0.48 -2.71 -11.76
N ILE A 68 1.53 -3.03 -12.51
CA ILE A 68 1.58 -2.86 -13.96
C ILE A 68 1.91 -4.19 -14.63
N ALA A 69 1.41 -4.36 -15.85
CA ALA A 69 1.84 -5.41 -16.75
C ALA A 69 2.10 -4.79 -18.12
N PHE A 70 3.07 -5.31 -18.87
CA PHE A 70 3.41 -4.81 -20.19
C PHE A 70 3.71 -5.96 -21.15
N CYS A 71 3.31 -5.76 -22.40
CA CYS A 71 3.39 -6.76 -23.45
C CYS A 71 3.53 -6.06 -24.82
N PRO A 72 4.34 -6.57 -25.78
CA PRO A 72 4.38 -6.04 -27.12
C PRO A 72 3.01 -6.06 -27.81
N LEU A 73 2.72 -5.03 -28.57
CA LEU A 73 1.46 -4.94 -29.33
C LEU A 73 1.25 -6.12 -30.31
N SER A 74 2.35 -6.65 -30.83
CA SER A 74 2.38 -7.84 -31.73
C SER A 74 1.95 -9.11 -31.02
N LYS A 75 2.07 -9.18 -29.68
CA LYS A 75 1.83 -10.38 -28.84
C LYS A 75 0.56 -10.30 -28.00
N LYS A 76 -0.33 -9.35 -28.26
CA LYS A 76 -1.59 -9.15 -27.49
C LYS A 76 -2.46 -10.39 -27.34
N ASP A 77 -2.38 -11.34 -28.27
CA ASP A 77 -3.17 -12.58 -28.21
C ASP A 77 -2.72 -13.54 -27.10
N ILE A 78 -1.47 -13.43 -26.63
CA ILE A 78 -0.99 -14.14 -25.45
C ILE A 78 -1.83 -13.80 -24.22
N LEU A 79 -2.26 -12.56 -24.08
CA LEU A 79 -3.08 -12.13 -22.95
C LEU A 79 -4.46 -12.83 -22.95
N LYS A 80 -5.01 -13.16 -24.12
CA LYS A 80 -6.28 -13.89 -24.23
C LYS A 80 -6.12 -15.35 -23.81
N SER A 81 -4.98 -15.97 -24.15
CA SER A 81 -4.71 -17.38 -23.81
C SER A 81 -4.51 -17.61 -22.31
N LEU A 82 -4.06 -16.61 -21.57
CA LEU A 82 -3.86 -16.65 -20.11
C LEU A 82 -5.17 -16.55 -19.31
N GLY A 83 -6.31 -16.34 -19.97
CA GLY A 83 -7.61 -16.39 -19.32
C GLY A 83 -7.90 -15.27 -18.34
N PHE A 84 -7.39 -14.05 -18.60
CA PHE A 84 -7.61 -12.85 -17.80
C PHE A 84 -9.06 -12.33 -17.86
N ALA A 85 -10.05 -13.21 -18.03
CA ALA A 85 -11.45 -12.81 -17.98
C ALA A 85 -11.81 -12.37 -16.56
N ASP A 86 -12.45 -11.23 -16.42
CA ASP A 86 -12.99 -10.60 -15.21
C ASP A 86 -12.31 -10.99 -13.87
N SER A 87 -11.18 -10.36 -13.60
CA SER A 87 -10.34 -10.64 -12.41
C SER A 87 -11.09 -10.51 -11.06
N LYS A 88 -12.27 -9.87 -11.04
CA LYS A 88 -13.11 -9.71 -9.86
C LYS A 88 -13.94 -10.94 -9.53
N GLN A 89 -14.20 -11.80 -10.50
CA GLN A 89 -14.96 -13.06 -10.32
C GLN A 89 -14.05 -14.25 -10.06
N LEU A 90 -12.72 -14.08 -10.19
CA LEU A 90 -11.77 -15.16 -9.95
C LEU A 90 -11.59 -15.43 -8.46
N THR A 91 -11.60 -16.70 -8.08
CA THR A 91 -11.20 -17.12 -6.73
C THR A 91 -9.71 -16.80 -6.50
N GLU A 92 -9.28 -16.84 -5.24
CA GLU A 92 -7.88 -16.63 -4.90
C GLU A 92 -6.98 -17.66 -5.58
N GLU A 93 -7.36 -18.97 -5.51
CA GLU A 93 -6.61 -20.06 -6.12
C GLU A 93 -6.47 -19.87 -7.64
N LYS A 94 -7.52 -19.36 -8.28
CA LYS A 94 -7.46 -19.11 -9.72
C LYS A 94 -6.56 -17.95 -10.08
N ARG A 95 -6.52 -16.88 -9.26
CA ARG A 95 -5.57 -15.78 -9.43
C ARG A 95 -4.14 -16.26 -9.24
N ASP A 96 -3.90 -17.07 -8.22
CA ASP A 96 -2.60 -17.68 -7.93
C ASP A 96 -2.12 -18.55 -9.11
N GLN A 97 -2.99 -19.36 -9.69
CA GLN A 97 -2.68 -20.15 -10.89
C GLN A 97 -2.31 -19.26 -12.08
N ILE A 98 -3.08 -18.19 -12.35
CA ILE A 98 -2.79 -17.29 -13.47
C ILE A 98 -1.48 -16.52 -13.23
N PHE A 99 -1.22 -16.10 -11.99
CA PHE A 99 0.04 -15.46 -11.63
C PHE A 99 1.23 -16.40 -11.89
N ASP A 100 1.10 -17.66 -11.52
CA ASP A 100 2.14 -18.66 -11.77
C ASP A 100 2.35 -18.88 -13.28
N GLU A 101 1.25 -18.96 -14.06
CA GLU A 101 1.32 -19.02 -15.53
C GLU A 101 2.04 -17.81 -16.13
N MET A 102 1.74 -16.58 -15.66
CA MET A 102 2.42 -15.35 -16.13
C MET A 102 3.94 -15.42 -15.94
N ASN A 103 4.41 -16.13 -14.92
CA ASN A 103 5.82 -16.25 -14.57
C ASN A 103 6.51 -17.46 -15.22
N LYS A 104 5.78 -18.32 -15.94
CA LYS A 104 6.39 -19.42 -16.69
C LYS A 104 7.30 -18.89 -17.80
N LYS A 105 8.37 -19.63 -18.04
CA LYS A 105 9.44 -19.24 -18.95
C LYS A 105 8.94 -18.79 -20.33
N ASP A 106 7.91 -19.47 -20.83
CA ASP A 106 7.38 -19.19 -22.18
C ASP A 106 6.74 -17.80 -22.31
N TYR A 107 6.11 -17.31 -21.24
CA TYR A 107 5.48 -15.98 -21.22
C TYR A 107 6.42 -14.90 -20.68
N ALA A 108 7.06 -15.17 -19.55
CA ALA A 108 7.90 -14.20 -18.85
C ALA A 108 9.18 -13.85 -19.61
N THR A 109 9.72 -14.76 -20.43
CA THR A 109 10.93 -14.49 -21.24
C THR A 109 10.63 -13.95 -22.62
N GLU A 110 9.46 -14.29 -23.18
CA GLU A 110 9.13 -13.96 -24.56
C GLU A 110 8.42 -12.60 -24.71
N ALA A 111 7.43 -12.32 -23.85
CA ALA A 111 6.57 -11.18 -24.15
C ALA A 111 5.89 -10.48 -22.96
N LEU A 112 5.76 -11.10 -21.79
CA LEU A 112 4.98 -10.54 -20.68
C LEU A 112 5.88 -10.18 -19.50
N GLY A 113 5.95 -8.90 -19.15
CA GLY A 113 6.57 -8.45 -17.92
C GLY A 113 5.56 -7.75 -17.01
N TRP A 114 5.90 -7.62 -15.75
CA TRP A 114 5.07 -6.96 -14.75
C TRP A 114 5.92 -6.29 -13.67
N ALA A 115 5.31 -5.35 -12.97
CA ALA A 115 5.89 -4.75 -11.77
C ALA A 115 4.80 -4.41 -10.76
N VAL A 116 5.19 -4.32 -9.49
CA VAL A 116 4.30 -3.92 -8.40
C VAL A 116 5.01 -2.96 -7.45
N GLU A 117 4.24 -2.05 -6.88
CA GLU A 117 4.61 -1.29 -5.69
C GLU A 117 3.65 -1.64 -4.56
N ALA A 118 4.18 -2.18 -3.46
CA ALA A 118 3.43 -2.36 -2.23
C ALA A 118 3.64 -1.12 -1.34
N ILE A 119 2.57 -0.34 -1.20
CA ILE A 119 2.56 0.87 -0.39
C ILE A 119 2.18 0.48 1.04
N SER A 120 3.09 0.68 1.98
CA SER A 120 2.87 0.27 3.36
C SER A 120 1.70 1.03 4.02
N PRO A 121 0.98 0.41 4.96
CA PRO A 121 -0.05 1.10 5.74
C PRO A 121 0.49 2.34 6.46
N ASN A 122 1.74 2.27 6.88
CA ASN A 122 2.46 3.37 7.52
C ASN A 122 2.62 4.57 6.57
N THR A 123 3.12 4.33 5.35
CA THR A 123 3.25 5.40 4.33
C THR A 123 1.91 6.03 3.99
N ILE A 124 0.85 5.21 3.86
CA ILE A 124 -0.51 5.70 3.59
C ILE A 124 -0.97 6.63 4.74
N SER A 125 -0.85 6.15 5.99
CA SER A 125 -1.26 6.91 7.17
C SER A 125 -0.49 8.22 7.31
N MET A 126 0.85 8.18 7.19
CA MET A 126 1.70 9.36 7.26
C MET A 126 1.38 10.38 6.17
N SER A 127 1.13 9.93 4.94
CA SER A 127 0.79 10.83 3.83
C SER A 127 -0.54 11.54 4.06
N MET A 128 -1.54 10.84 4.56
CA MET A 128 -2.88 11.37 4.75
C MET A 128 -3.03 12.20 6.03
N LEU A 129 -2.24 11.93 7.08
CA LEU A 129 -2.34 12.59 8.39
C LEU A 129 -1.35 13.76 8.58
N ARG A 130 -0.35 13.92 7.71
CA ARG A 130 0.61 15.04 7.79
C ARG A 130 -0.08 16.40 7.63
N ARG A 131 0.57 17.50 8.09
CA ARG A 131 0.05 18.88 7.99
C ARG A 131 -0.38 19.23 6.55
N THR A 132 0.48 19.02 5.56
CA THR A 132 0.13 19.12 4.14
C THR A 132 -0.40 17.78 3.68
N LYS A 133 -1.71 17.57 3.84
CA LYS A 133 -2.37 16.30 3.55
C LYS A 133 -2.19 15.90 2.09
N CYS A 134 -1.76 14.67 1.88
CA CYS A 134 -1.79 14.01 0.58
C CYS A 134 -2.99 13.06 0.56
N SER A 135 -3.90 13.27 -0.36
CA SER A 135 -5.09 12.42 -0.48
C SER A 135 -4.72 11.00 -0.92
N LEU A 136 -5.57 10.03 -0.58
CA LEU A 136 -5.38 8.66 -1.08
C LEU A 136 -5.32 8.59 -2.62
N ASN A 137 -6.03 9.49 -3.31
CA ASN A 137 -5.96 9.60 -4.77
C ASN A 137 -4.57 10.02 -5.26
N GLU A 138 -3.92 10.94 -4.55
CA GLU A 138 -2.56 11.38 -4.89
C GLU A 138 -1.54 10.28 -4.62
N VAL A 139 -1.64 9.59 -3.47
CA VAL A 139 -0.81 8.41 -3.17
C VAL A 139 -0.96 7.37 -4.28
N SER A 140 -2.17 7.07 -4.68
CA SER A 140 -2.51 6.15 -5.77
C SER A 140 -1.89 6.57 -7.11
N MET A 141 -2.13 7.82 -7.52
CA MET A 141 -1.59 8.35 -8.77
C MET A 141 -0.07 8.36 -8.81
N ASN A 142 0.57 8.74 -7.69
CA ASN A 142 2.03 8.78 -7.62
C ASN A 142 2.63 7.37 -7.77
N SER A 143 2.00 6.35 -7.21
CA SER A 143 2.43 4.96 -7.38
C SER A 143 2.30 4.50 -8.84
N ALA A 144 1.16 4.74 -9.47
CA ALA A 144 0.98 4.41 -10.90
C ALA A 144 2.01 5.11 -11.79
N ILE A 145 2.24 6.42 -11.56
CA ILE A 145 3.25 7.21 -12.30
C ILE A 145 4.65 6.65 -12.03
N GLY A 146 4.98 6.34 -10.78
CA GLY A 146 6.28 5.75 -10.41
C GLY A 146 6.56 4.43 -11.10
N LEU A 147 5.56 3.54 -11.17
CA LEU A 147 5.69 2.25 -11.86
C LEU A 147 5.85 2.41 -13.37
N ILE A 148 5.16 3.38 -14.00
CA ILE A 148 5.36 3.68 -15.44
C ILE A 148 6.79 4.19 -15.67
N HIS A 149 7.31 5.07 -14.80
CA HIS A 149 8.71 5.52 -14.88
C HIS A 149 9.68 4.35 -14.70
N ALA A 150 9.45 3.48 -13.72
CA ALA A 150 10.30 2.31 -13.50
C ALA A 150 10.35 1.38 -14.73
N ALA A 151 9.22 1.19 -15.42
CA ALA A 151 9.20 0.42 -16.67
C ALA A 151 9.99 1.10 -17.79
N ILE A 152 9.89 2.43 -17.93
CA ILE A 152 10.68 3.22 -18.90
C ILE A 152 12.18 3.10 -18.60
N GLU A 153 12.57 3.28 -17.35
CA GLU A 153 13.96 3.20 -16.89
C GLU A 153 14.55 1.79 -17.09
N ALA A 154 13.71 0.75 -16.94
CA ALA A 154 14.09 -0.63 -17.23
C ALA A 154 14.19 -0.94 -18.74
N GLY A 155 13.83 0.02 -19.60
CA GLY A 155 13.98 -0.05 -21.06
C GLY A 155 12.75 -0.59 -21.80
N VAL A 156 11.57 -0.62 -21.19
CA VAL A 156 10.33 -1.01 -21.87
C VAL A 156 9.93 0.06 -22.88
N ASN A 157 9.73 -0.32 -24.15
CA ASN A 157 9.30 0.56 -25.22
C ASN A 157 7.78 0.78 -25.21
N ILE A 158 7.30 1.65 -24.31
CA ILE A 158 5.88 1.90 -24.10
C ILE A 158 5.31 2.76 -25.22
N ALA A 159 4.21 2.32 -25.84
CA ALA A 159 3.43 3.07 -26.81
C ALA A 159 2.01 3.40 -26.32
N GLU A 160 1.37 2.46 -25.65
CA GLU A 160 0.00 2.60 -25.17
C GLU A 160 -0.08 2.29 -23.65
N VAL A 161 -0.85 3.09 -22.91
CA VAL A 161 -1.09 2.92 -21.46
C VAL A 161 -2.59 2.84 -21.19
N TYR A 162 -3.02 1.81 -20.48
CA TYR A 162 -4.39 1.56 -20.06
C TYR A 162 -4.48 1.53 -18.55
N VAL A 163 -5.34 2.35 -17.95
CA VAL A 163 -5.42 2.51 -16.49
C VAL A 163 -6.83 2.28 -16.00
N ASP A 164 -6.99 1.41 -14.98
CA ASP A 164 -8.26 1.36 -14.24
C ASP A 164 -8.36 2.54 -13.27
N THR A 165 -9.58 3.02 -13.05
CA THR A 165 -9.83 4.13 -12.14
C THR A 165 -11.18 4.04 -11.45
N VAL A 166 -11.21 4.46 -10.19
CA VAL A 166 -12.45 4.61 -9.39
C VAL A 166 -13.02 6.02 -9.52
N GLY A 167 -12.18 7.01 -9.89
CA GLY A 167 -12.53 8.43 -10.01
C GLY A 167 -13.01 8.84 -11.42
N PRO A 168 -13.14 10.15 -11.66
CA PRO A 168 -13.42 10.69 -13.00
C PRO A 168 -12.23 10.43 -13.94
N PRO A 169 -12.43 9.64 -15.02
CA PRO A 169 -11.33 9.24 -15.91
C PRO A 169 -10.65 10.42 -16.60
N GLU A 170 -11.41 11.42 -16.98
CA GLU A 170 -10.96 12.54 -17.84
C GLU A 170 -9.84 13.35 -17.17
N LYS A 171 -10.01 13.67 -15.88
CA LYS A 171 -9.01 14.44 -15.11
C LYS A 171 -7.72 13.66 -14.93
N TYR A 172 -7.85 12.36 -14.66
CA TYR A 172 -6.69 11.51 -14.47
C TYR A 172 -5.95 11.27 -15.80
N GLN A 173 -6.70 11.03 -16.87
CA GLN A 173 -6.14 10.89 -18.22
C GLN A 173 -5.40 12.16 -18.68
N ALA A 174 -5.97 13.35 -18.45
CA ALA A 174 -5.32 14.61 -18.77
C ALA A 174 -3.98 14.74 -18.01
N LYS A 175 -3.97 14.50 -16.70
CA LYS A 175 -2.75 14.55 -15.90
C LYS A 175 -1.68 13.58 -16.39
N LEU A 176 -2.06 12.35 -16.73
CA LEU A 176 -1.11 11.36 -17.26
C LEU A 176 -0.57 11.78 -18.65
N LYS A 177 -1.40 12.36 -19.50
CA LYS A 177 -0.97 12.88 -20.82
C LYS A 177 0.01 14.04 -20.70
N ASP A 178 -0.15 14.90 -19.70
CA ASP A 178 0.80 15.99 -19.43
C ASP A 178 2.17 15.46 -19.01
N ILE A 179 2.21 14.37 -18.22
CA ILE A 179 3.45 13.74 -17.76
C ILE A 179 4.07 12.87 -18.87
N PHE A 180 3.25 12.15 -19.62
CA PHE A 180 3.67 11.20 -20.66
C PHE A 180 3.09 11.55 -22.04
N PRO A 181 3.49 12.68 -22.65
CA PRO A 181 2.86 13.17 -23.87
C PRO A 181 3.06 12.27 -25.10
N LYS A 182 4.08 11.38 -25.04
CA LYS A 182 4.41 10.48 -26.15
C LYS A 182 3.54 9.22 -26.18
N PHE A 183 2.79 8.91 -25.10
CA PHE A 183 2.02 7.69 -25.01
C PHE A 183 0.55 7.93 -25.36
N LYS A 184 -0.06 6.93 -25.97
CA LYS A 184 -1.50 6.88 -26.12
C LYS A 184 -2.11 6.38 -24.80
N ILE A 185 -2.74 7.27 -24.03
CA ILE A 185 -3.25 6.98 -22.69
C ILE A 185 -4.76 6.86 -22.72
N THR A 186 -5.26 5.76 -22.16
CA THR A 186 -6.68 5.48 -21.96
C THR A 186 -6.92 5.19 -20.48
N VAL A 187 -7.73 6.03 -19.83
CA VAL A 187 -8.19 5.81 -18.46
C VAL A 187 -9.67 5.46 -18.50
N ALA A 188 -10.05 4.33 -17.93
CA ALA A 188 -11.44 3.88 -17.94
C ALA A 188 -11.82 3.25 -16.60
N LYS A 189 -13.11 3.30 -16.27
CA LYS A 189 -13.67 2.55 -15.14
C LYS A 189 -13.81 1.09 -15.53
N LYS A 190 -13.45 0.18 -14.65
CA LYS A 190 -13.46 -1.28 -14.89
C LYS A 190 -12.61 -1.66 -16.11
N ALA A 191 -11.49 -1.01 -16.29
CA ALA A 191 -10.57 -1.27 -17.39
C ALA A 191 -10.02 -2.71 -17.31
N ASP A 192 -9.95 -3.29 -16.13
CA ASP A 192 -9.62 -4.69 -15.88
C ASP A 192 -10.56 -5.67 -16.60
N SER A 193 -11.84 -5.34 -16.76
CA SER A 193 -12.80 -6.17 -17.50
C SER A 193 -12.76 -5.95 -19.04
N THR A 194 -12.15 -4.84 -19.49
CA THR A 194 -12.15 -4.45 -20.92
C THR A 194 -10.82 -4.73 -21.59
N TYR A 195 -9.73 -4.53 -20.87
CA TYR A 195 -8.37 -4.62 -21.41
C TYR A 195 -7.60 -5.73 -20.69
N PRO A 196 -7.28 -6.85 -21.36
CA PRO A 196 -6.57 -7.98 -20.74
C PRO A 196 -5.23 -7.62 -20.11
N ILE A 197 -4.55 -6.60 -20.62
CA ILE A 197 -3.30 -6.12 -20.02
C ILE A 197 -3.53 -5.46 -18.65
N VAL A 198 -4.68 -4.82 -18.42
CA VAL A 198 -5.06 -4.28 -17.12
C VAL A 198 -5.45 -5.41 -16.18
N SER A 199 -6.11 -6.47 -16.69
CA SER A 199 -6.39 -7.68 -15.90
C SER A 199 -5.11 -8.36 -15.42
N ALA A 200 -4.07 -8.41 -16.24
CA ALA A 200 -2.76 -8.94 -15.85
C ALA A 200 -2.14 -8.10 -14.70
N ALA A 201 -2.19 -6.78 -14.81
CA ALA A 201 -1.76 -5.87 -13.76
C ALA A 201 -2.56 -6.06 -12.46
N SER A 202 -3.89 -6.22 -12.59
CA SER A 202 -4.81 -6.50 -11.49
C SER A 202 -4.45 -7.78 -10.73
N ILE A 203 -4.15 -8.86 -11.46
CA ILE A 203 -3.74 -10.13 -10.87
C ILE A 203 -2.41 -9.98 -10.14
N ALA A 204 -1.40 -9.35 -10.75
CA ALA A 204 -0.13 -9.09 -10.09
C ALA A 204 -0.32 -8.31 -8.78
N ALA A 205 -1.15 -7.26 -8.79
CA ALA A 205 -1.45 -6.47 -7.61
C ALA A 205 -2.20 -7.25 -6.53
N LYS A 206 -3.24 -8.03 -6.90
CA LYS A 206 -4.07 -8.79 -5.96
C LYS A 206 -3.29 -9.93 -5.31
N VAL A 207 -2.59 -10.73 -6.10
CA VAL A 207 -1.77 -11.85 -5.59
C VAL A 207 -0.66 -11.32 -4.67
N THR A 208 0.04 -10.27 -5.07
CA THR A 208 1.07 -9.65 -4.21
C THR A 208 0.47 -9.16 -2.89
N ARG A 209 -0.70 -8.51 -2.91
CA ARG A 209 -1.37 -8.04 -1.70
C ARG A 209 -1.81 -9.19 -0.79
N ASP A 210 -2.45 -10.22 -1.37
CA ASP A 210 -2.95 -11.36 -0.62
C ASP A 210 -1.79 -12.10 0.06
N HIS A 211 -0.67 -12.31 -0.66
CA HIS A 211 0.55 -12.89 -0.09
C HIS A 211 1.24 -11.98 0.92
N ALA A 212 1.22 -10.65 0.74
CA ALA A 212 1.77 -9.71 1.73
C ALA A 212 1.04 -9.77 3.07
N LEU A 213 -0.27 -10.07 3.06
CA LEU A 213 -1.03 -10.31 4.27
C LEU A 213 -0.72 -11.67 4.90
N LYS A 214 -0.56 -12.73 4.09
CA LYS A 214 -0.23 -14.08 4.59
C LYS A 214 1.12 -14.15 5.29
N VAL A 215 2.11 -13.39 4.81
CA VAL A 215 3.48 -13.35 5.38
C VAL A 215 3.70 -12.15 6.29
N TRP A 216 2.62 -11.45 6.71
CA TRP A 216 2.74 -10.27 7.55
C TRP A 216 3.34 -10.62 8.91
N GLN A 217 4.40 -9.92 9.30
CA GLN A 217 5.07 -10.09 10.60
C GLN A 217 4.77 -8.88 11.49
N PHE A 218 4.18 -9.14 12.65
CA PHE A 218 3.97 -8.13 13.68
C PHE A 218 5.27 -7.90 14.45
N ARG A 219 5.90 -6.75 14.26
CA ARG A 219 7.09 -6.36 15.03
C ARG A 219 6.71 -5.86 16.43
N GLU A 220 5.52 -5.28 16.54
CA GLU A 220 4.97 -4.73 17.77
C GLU A 220 4.43 -5.84 18.69
N ARG A 221 4.03 -6.97 18.12
CA ARG A 221 3.39 -8.09 18.80
C ARG A 221 3.95 -9.42 18.28
N PRO A 222 5.19 -9.76 18.64
CA PRO A 222 5.90 -10.91 18.04
C PRO A 222 5.24 -12.28 18.33
N ASN A 223 4.32 -12.36 19.30
CA ASN A 223 3.60 -13.58 19.68
C ASN A 223 2.16 -13.65 19.11
N GLU A 224 1.77 -12.71 18.25
CA GLU A 224 0.45 -12.73 17.65
C GLU A 224 0.42 -13.74 16.50
N GLU A 225 -0.63 -14.57 16.47
CA GLU A 225 -0.79 -15.58 15.41
C GLU A 225 -0.93 -14.93 14.04
N GLU A 226 -0.26 -15.49 13.05
CA GLU A 226 -0.41 -15.12 11.66
C GLU A 226 -1.90 -15.24 11.27
N ASN A 227 -2.42 -14.21 10.56
CA ASN A 227 -3.81 -14.17 10.05
C ASN A 227 -4.96 -13.98 11.07
N SER A 228 -4.69 -13.53 12.29
CA SER A 228 -5.74 -13.22 13.28
C SER A 228 -6.58 -11.97 12.95
N PHE A 229 -6.32 -11.27 11.85
CA PHE A 229 -6.89 -9.96 11.51
C PHE A 229 -7.95 -9.97 10.39
N GLY A 230 -8.20 -11.11 9.75
CA GLY A 230 -9.20 -11.27 8.69
C GLY A 230 -8.80 -10.62 7.36
N SER A 231 -9.80 -10.29 6.55
CA SER A 231 -9.60 -9.73 5.19
C SER A 231 -9.11 -8.29 5.15
N GLY A 232 -9.14 -7.59 6.28
CA GLY A 232 -8.78 -6.19 6.41
C GLY A 232 -9.88 -5.19 6.01
N TYR A 233 -11.02 -5.63 5.52
CA TYR A 233 -12.14 -4.74 5.22
C TYR A 233 -12.93 -4.37 6.47
N PRO A 234 -13.41 -3.10 6.60
CA PRO A 234 -14.18 -2.66 7.77
C PRO A 234 -15.48 -3.44 8.02
N GLY A 235 -16.01 -4.10 6.99
CA GLY A 235 -17.20 -4.93 7.06
C GLY A 235 -16.96 -6.33 7.65
N ASP A 236 -15.75 -6.83 7.60
CA ASP A 236 -15.37 -8.17 8.02
C ASP A 236 -15.46 -8.31 9.56
N PRO A 237 -16.19 -9.33 10.08
CA PRO A 237 -16.28 -9.57 11.51
C PRO A 237 -14.94 -9.80 12.21
N THR A 238 -14.03 -10.54 11.57
CA THR A 238 -12.68 -10.81 12.11
C THR A 238 -11.85 -9.53 12.18
N THR A 239 -11.90 -8.71 11.12
CA THR A 239 -11.25 -7.39 11.13
C THR A 239 -11.84 -6.46 12.21
N LYS A 240 -13.15 -6.47 12.41
CA LYS A 240 -13.80 -5.71 13.51
C LYS A 240 -13.34 -6.17 14.89
N LYS A 241 -13.22 -7.48 15.09
CA LYS A 241 -12.71 -8.05 16.34
C LYS A 241 -11.27 -7.58 16.56
N PHE A 242 -10.39 -7.71 15.58
CA PHE A 242 -9.00 -7.25 15.64
C PHE A 242 -8.90 -5.75 15.98
N LEU A 243 -9.69 -4.88 15.35
CA LEU A 243 -9.75 -3.45 15.68
C LEU A 243 -10.38 -3.19 17.06
N GLY A 244 -11.10 -4.16 17.61
CA GLY A 244 -11.60 -4.12 18.98
C GLY A 244 -10.54 -4.41 20.04
N GLU A 245 -9.41 -5.01 19.69
CA GLU A 245 -8.31 -5.41 20.58
C GLU A 245 -7.16 -4.38 20.53
N VAL A 246 -7.50 -3.09 20.56
CA VAL A 246 -6.55 -1.97 20.54
C VAL A 246 -5.73 -1.95 21.84
N ASP A 247 -4.43 -1.70 21.72
CA ASP A 247 -3.59 -1.35 22.86
C ASP A 247 -4.00 0.03 23.39
N LEU A 248 -4.19 0.14 24.71
CA LEU A 248 -4.73 1.35 25.32
C LEU A 248 -3.79 2.55 25.26
N VAL A 249 -2.49 2.31 25.13
CA VAL A 249 -1.44 3.35 25.13
C VAL A 249 -0.83 3.52 23.73
N PHE A 250 -0.45 2.41 23.08
CA PHE A 250 0.26 2.45 21.79
C PHE A 250 -0.68 2.32 20.58
N GLY A 251 -1.99 2.07 20.81
CA GLY A 251 -2.97 1.96 19.75
C GLY A 251 -2.83 0.68 18.95
N PHE A 252 -2.71 0.80 17.64
CA PHE A 252 -2.68 -0.34 16.73
C PHE A 252 -1.27 -0.65 16.20
N PRO A 253 -1.01 -1.91 15.80
CA PRO A 253 0.20 -2.25 15.07
C PRO A 253 0.18 -1.61 13.67
N ARG A 254 1.34 -1.59 13.01
CA ARG A 254 1.54 -0.96 11.68
C ARG A 254 0.73 -1.55 10.54
N LEU A 255 0.08 -2.69 10.76
CA LEU A 255 -0.88 -3.26 9.81
C LEU A 255 -2.08 -2.33 9.58
N VAL A 256 -2.45 -1.54 10.59
CA VAL A 256 -3.63 -0.66 10.56
C VAL A 256 -3.30 0.65 9.87
N ARG A 257 -4.20 1.09 8.99
CA ARG A 257 -4.16 2.42 8.37
C ARG A 257 -4.86 3.41 9.29
N PHE A 258 -4.10 4.14 10.07
CA PHE A 258 -4.59 5.11 11.07
C PHE A 258 -5.44 6.23 10.47
N SER A 259 -5.28 6.52 9.19
CA SER A 259 -6.07 7.54 8.47
C SER A 259 -7.50 7.12 8.11
N TRP A 260 -7.88 5.85 8.38
CA TRP A 260 -9.26 5.40 8.18
C TRP A 260 -10.13 5.75 9.39
N SER A 261 -11.32 6.28 9.13
CA SER A 261 -12.28 6.62 10.20
C SER A 261 -12.61 5.45 11.11
N THR A 262 -12.61 4.22 10.58
CA THR A 262 -12.82 3.01 11.37
C THR A 262 -11.76 2.82 12.45
N ALA A 263 -10.49 3.11 12.13
CA ALA A 263 -9.39 3.05 13.09
C ALA A 263 -9.49 4.21 14.10
N GLY A 264 -9.73 5.44 13.64
CA GLY A 264 -9.92 6.59 14.51
C GLY A 264 -11.05 6.37 15.52
N ASN A 265 -12.23 5.95 15.05
CA ASN A 265 -13.37 5.67 15.93
C ASN A 265 -13.11 4.56 16.97
N ALA A 266 -12.24 3.61 16.67
CA ALA A 266 -11.88 2.57 17.64
C ALA A 266 -10.88 3.09 18.68
N LEU A 267 -9.94 3.95 18.29
CA LEU A 267 -9.03 4.65 19.20
C LEU A 267 -9.81 5.58 20.15
N ASP A 268 -10.66 6.44 19.60
CA ASP A 268 -11.48 7.41 20.40
C ASP A 268 -12.32 6.73 21.47
N LYS A 269 -12.72 5.48 21.25
CA LYS A 269 -13.56 4.72 22.20
C LYS A 269 -12.77 4.02 23.31
N LYS A 270 -11.51 3.67 23.06
CA LYS A 270 -10.80 2.72 23.92
C LYS A 270 -9.41 3.21 24.36
N ALA A 271 -8.67 3.91 23.51
CA ALA A 271 -7.34 4.35 23.82
C ALA A 271 -7.35 5.53 24.81
N TYR A 272 -6.29 5.66 25.58
CA TYR A 272 -6.09 6.85 26.41
C TYR A 272 -5.77 8.06 25.52
N ASP A 273 -6.39 9.19 25.87
CA ASP A 273 -6.05 10.47 25.25
C ASP A 273 -4.68 10.94 25.78
N MET A 274 -3.72 11.09 24.89
CA MET A 274 -2.35 11.48 25.22
C MET A 274 -2.10 12.89 24.69
N GLU A 275 -1.97 13.84 25.59
CA GLU A 275 -1.51 15.20 25.24
C GLU A 275 0.01 15.18 25.08
N PHE A 276 0.49 15.58 23.92
CA PHE A 276 1.90 15.90 23.69
C PHE A 276 2.06 17.42 23.85
N ASP A 277 3.03 17.86 24.65
CA ASP A 277 3.40 19.28 24.67
C ASP A 277 3.90 19.66 23.27
N ASP A 278 3.05 20.34 22.51
CA ASP A 278 3.51 21.00 21.29
C ASP A 278 4.54 22.03 21.71
N ALA A 279 5.78 21.85 21.28
CA ALA A 279 6.80 22.88 21.44
C ALA A 279 6.24 24.19 20.87
N ASP A 280 6.24 25.23 21.70
CA ASP A 280 5.64 26.53 21.51
C ASP A 280 6.06 27.19 20.18
N ASP A 281 5.39 26.84 19.09
CA ASP A 281 5.43 27.59 17.83
C ASP A 281 4.49 28.78 18.00
N GLY A 282 5.07 29.87 18.54
CA GLY A 282 4.38 31.11 18.79
C GLY A 282 3.51 31.57 17.63
N LYS A 283 2.24 31.81 17.93
CA LYS A 283 1.27 32.63 17.18
C LYS A 283 0.78 32.04 15.85
N ASP A 284 -0.33 31.33 15.90
CA ASP A 284 -1.58 31.67 15.21
C ASP A 284 -2.64 30.56 15.40
N ALA A 285 -3.28 30.59 16.55
CA ALA A 285 -4.41 29.73 16.86
C ALA A 285 -5.68 30.26 16.17
N LYS A 286 -5.87 29.91 14.89
CA LYS A 286 -7.19 29.91 14.23
C LYS A 286 -7.24 28.87 13.10
N SER A 287 -7.08 27.61 13.43
CA SER A 287 -7.61 26.55 12.58
C SER A 287 -8.53 25.67 13.42
N LYS A 288 -9.80 25.67 13.09
CA LYS A 288 -10.82 24.81 13.70
C LYS A 288 -10.41 23.34 13.46
N ALA A 289 -9.87 22.71 14.49
CA ALA A 289 -9.79 21.27 14.56
C ALA A 289 -11.22 20.73 14.75
N THR A 290 -11.79 20.20 13.69
CA THR A 290 -13.10 19.55 13.70
C THR A 290 -12.89 18.07 13.96
N TYR A 291 -12.47 17.72 15.15
CA TYR A 291 -12.64 16.41 15.76
C TYR A 291 -12.75 16.67 17.26
N GLY A 292 -13.92 16.35 17.80
CA GLY A 292 -14.43 16.32 19.16
C GLY A 292 -13.55 16.60 20.38
N SER A 293 -12.60 17.54 20.32
CA SER A 293 -11.89 17.98 21.50
C SER A 293 -12.72 19.05 22.22
N GLU A 294 -13.21 18.76 23.40
CA GLU A 294 -13.69 19.81 24.32
C GLU A 294 -12.56 20.83 24.50
N LYS A 295 -12.91 22.14 24.43
CA LYS A 295 -11.93 23.22 24.50
C LYS A 295 -11.04 23.06 25.74
N LEU A 296 -9.72 23.02 25.55
CA LEU A 296 -8.69 23.05 26.61
C LEU A 296 -8.97 24.10 27.72
N SER A 297 -9.66 25.18 27.39
CA SER A 297 -10.08 26.20 28.37
C SER A 297 -10.94 25.69 29.54
N LYS A 298 -11.53 24.47 29.40
CA LYS A 298 -12.28 23.85 30.51
C LYS A 298 -11.36 23.26 31.59
N TYR A 299 -10.14 22.93 31.24
CA TYR A 299 -9.14 22.38 32.16
C TYR A 299 -8.30 23.45 32.88
N PHE A 300 -8.25 24.65 32.34
CA PHE A 300 -7.50 25.77 32.95
C PHE A 300 -8.32 26.67 33.86
N SER A 301 -9.64 26.48 33.98
CA SER A 301 -10.51 27.33 34.81
C SER A 301 -10.80 26.79 36.20
N ALA A 302 -10.20 25.69 36.61
CA ALA A 302 -10.32 25.18 37.98
C ALA A 302 -8.99 25.38 38.72
N SER A 303 -8.87 26.49 39.41
CA SER A 303 -7.91 26.66 40.50
C SER A 303 -8.22 25.67 41.62
N ASN A 304 -7.64 24.51 41.58
CA ASN A 304 -7.46 23.65 42.74
C ASN A 304 -6.17 22.85 42.54
N ASN A 305 -5.26 23.05 43.46
CA ASN A 305 -4.00 22.34 43.67
C ASN A 305 -4.26 20.87 44.13
N GLU A 306 -5.00 20.12 43.36
CA GLU A 306 -4.95 18.66 43.48
C GLU A 306 -3.87 18.20 42.48
N SER A 307 -2.78 17.67 43.03
CA SER A 307 -1.77 16.98 42.26
C SER A 307 -2.46 16.08 41.22
N ARG A 308 -2.27 16.40 39.91
CA ARG A 308 -2.80 15.60 38.80
C ARG A 308 -2.49 14.14 39.10
N LYS A 309 -3.51 13.34 39.36
CA LYS A 309 -3.31 11.90 39.58
C LYS A 309 -2.75 11.34 38.30
N ARG A 310 -1.50 10.95 38.34
CA ARG A 310 -0.85 10.20 37.23
C ARG A 310 -1.75 9.06 36.82
N ASN A 311 -1.94 8.86 35.52
CA ASN A 311 -2.64 7.70 34.99
C ASN A 311 -2.06 6.44 35.63
N GLU A 312 -2.90 5.50 35.99
CA GLU A 312 -2.53 4.27 36.72
C GLU A 312 -1.46 3.48 35.96
N TYR A 313 -1.53 3.47 34.64
CA TYR A 313 -0.53 2.85 33.77
C TYR A 313 0.91 3.34 34.03
N PHE A 314 1.11 4.66 34.13
CA PHE A 314 2.44 5.25 34.39
C PHE A 314 2.90 5.00 35.83
N ARG A 315 1.95 5.02 36.76
CA ARG A 315 2.20 4.74 38.17
C ARG A 315 2.62 3.29 38.43
N GLU A 316 1.91 2.32 37.84
CA GLU A 316 2.20 0.89 37.99
C GLU A 316 3.54 0.48 37.39
N ARG A 317 3.98 1.19 36.36
CA ARG A 317 5.26 0.92 35.66
C ARG A 317 6.39 1.82 36.11
N CYS A 318 6.19 2.62 37.15
CA CYS A 318 7.19 3.57 37.69
C CYS A 318 7.77 4.49 36.62
N LEU A 319 6.99 4.86 35.61
CA LEU A 319 7.44 5.73 34.52
C LEU A 319 7.41 7.20 35.03
N GLU A 320 8.50 7.91 34.91
CA GLU A 320 8.63 9.29 35.31
C GLU A 320 8.94 10.19 34.11
N HIS A 321 8.43 11.43 34.20
CA HIS A 321 8.80 12.45 33.22
C HIS A 321 10.22 12.88 33.47
N VAL A 322 11.10 12.79 32.44
CA VAL A 322 12.48 13.25 32.53
C VAL A 322 12.50 14.72 32.14
N VAL A 323 12.88 15.57 33.08
CA VAL A 323 12.91 17.03 32.89
C VAL A 323 14.27 17.52 32.40
N GLU A 324 15.33 16.78 32.64
CA GLU A 324 16.71 17.04 32.16
C GLU A 324 17.41 15.74 31.79
N PHE A 325 18.18 15.79 30.71
CA PHE A 325 19.08 14.72 30.28
C PHE A 325 20.50 15.08 30.63
#